data_0c6ec9f0d5e5211967bd5b29f700fa24
#
_entry.id   0c6ec9f0d5e5211967bd5b29f700fa24
#
_cell.length_a   1.000
_cell.length_b   1.000
_cell.length_c   1.000
_cell.angle_alpha   90.00
_cell.angle_beta   90.00
_cell.angle_gamma   90.00
#
_symmetry.space_group_name_H-M   'P 1'
#
loop_
_entity.id
_entity.type
_entity.pdbx_description
1 polymer ?
#
loop_
_entity_poly.entity_id
_entity_poly.type
_entity_poly.pdbx_seq_one_letter_code
_entity_poly.pdbx_strand_id
1 'polypeptide(L)'
;LIDGKPSGLAGINIADALKLLPADAVEKVEVITNPSARYDAEGGGGIINIVIRKGKANGLNGSIMVNAGDPETYGVSANLNKKTDNFNLFSNIGYNYRTNPGNTKVDAEYFNSDGSTSRFINERRTNDRLSKGFNVNFGADLNITKSATWTNAVTFRKNKGENPDDVYFYNFDNSFN
;
A
#
# COMPACT_ATOMS: atom_id res chain seq x y z
N LEU A 1 8.43 -0.44 -10.61
CA LEU A 1 8.61 0.72 -11.50
C LEU A 1 7.34 0.98 -12.31
N ILE A 2 7.15 2.20 -12.75
CA ILE A 2 6.16 2.55 -13.77
C ILE A 2 6.92 3.25 -14.90
N ASP A 3 6.80 2.72 -16.12
CA ASP A 3 7.55 3.17 -17.31
C ASP A 3 9.07 3.31 -17.05
N GLY A 4 9.63 2.37 -16.31
CA GLY A 4 11.06 2.36 -15.97
C GLY A 4 11.50 3.38 -14.92
N LYS A 5 10.57 4.16 -14.35
CA LYS A 5 10.84 5.15 -13.30
C LYS A 5 10.39 4.61 -11.93
N PRO A 6 11.10 4.93 -10.83
CA PRO A 6 10.65 4.61 -9.51
C PRO A 6 9.25 5.20 -9.30
N SER A 7 8.26 4.35 -9.10
CA SER A 7 6.94 4.84 -8.71
C SER A 7 7.05 5.29 -7.25
N GLY A 8 6.59 6.49 -6.91
CA GLY A 8 6.49 6.96 -5.52
C GLY A 8 5.57 6.10 -4.63
N LEU A 9 5.23 4.92 -5.11
CA LEU A 9 4.50 3.84 -4.44
C LEU A 9 5.43 2.91 -3.63
N ALA A 10 6.72 3.26 -3.48
CA ALA A 10 7.63 2.57 -2.58
C ALA A 10 7.06 2.57 -1.16
N GLY A 11 6.76 1.38 -0.62
CA GLY A 11 6.13 1.18 0.68
C GLY A 11 4.63 0.84 0.64
N ILE A 12 3.99 0.83 -0.54
CA ILE A 12 2.68 0.20 -0.74
C ILE A 12 2.94 -1.22 -1.27
N ASN A 13 2.20 -2.19 -0.74
CA ASN A 13 2.22 -3.55 -1.29
C ASN A 13 1.96 -3.49 -2.80
N ILE A 14 2.79 -4.19 -3.60
CA ILE A 14 2.71 -4.20 -5.06
C ILE A 14 1.29 -4.57 -5.54
N ALA A 15 0.61 -5.47 -4.82
CA ALA A 15 -0.77 -5.85 -5.11
C ALA A 15 -1.76 -4.69 -4.95
N ASP A 16 -1.52 -3.81 -3.98
CA ASP A 16 -2.38 -2.64 -3.76
C ASP A 16 -2.05 -1.52 -4.76
N ALA A 17 -0.79 -1.41 -5.15
CA ALA A 17 -0.38 -0.50 -6.23
C ALA A 17 -0.98 -0.91 -7.60
N LEU A 18 -1.04 -2.22 -7.88
CA LEU A 18 -1.65 -2.75 -9.10
C LEU A 18 -3.18 -2.54 -9.14
N LYS A 19 -3.85 -2.62 -7.98
CA LYS A 19 -5.30 -2.36 -7.89
C LYS A 19 -5.66 -0.89 -8.15
N LEU A 20 -4.69 0.02 -8.02
CA LEU A 20 -4.88 1.46 -8.26
C LEU A 20 -4.74 1.82 -9.76
N LEU A 21 -4.27 0.89 -10.58
CA LEU A 21 -4.14 1.10 -12.02
C LEU A 21 -5.32 0.43 -12.74
N PRO A 22 -6.10 1.16 -13.52
CA PRO A 22 -7.09 0.55 -14.41
C PRO A 22 -6.42 -0.46 -15.33
N ALA A 23 -6.98 -1.66 -15.45
CA ALA A 23 -6.37 -2.74 -16.23
C ALA A 23 -6.18 -2.36 -17.72
N ASP A 24 -7.04 -1.50 -18.24
CA ASP A 24 -6.97 -0.95 -19.60
C ASP A 24 -5.86 0.08 -19.79
N ALA A 25 -5.36 0.68 -18.70
CA ALA A 25 -4.22 1.58 -18.72
C ALA A 25 -2.87 0.84 -18.78
N VAL A 26 -2.84 -0.45 -18.46
CA VAL A 26 -1.62 -1.25 -18.48
C VAL A 26 -1.44 -1.83 -19.89
N GLU A 27 -0.28 -1.58 -20.50
CA GLU A 27 0.12 -2.19 -21.77
C GLU A 27 0.75 -3.56 -21.53
N LYS A 28 1.69 -3.63 -20.61
CA LYS A 28 2.38 -4.87 -20.20
C LYS A 28 2.99 -4.73 -18.82
N VAL A 29 3.24 -5.86 -18.20
CA VAL A 29 4.01 -5.98 -16.97
C VAL A 29 5.31 -6.72 -17.27
N GLU A 30 6.43 -6.11 -16.99
CA GLU A 30 7.76 -6.69 -17.19
C GLU A 30 8.32 -7.14 -15.84
N VAL A 31 8.76 -8.39 -15.76
CA VAL A 31 9.47 -8.92 -14.60
C VAL A 31 10.95 -8.96 -14.94
N ILE A 32 11.74 -8.14 -14.27
CA ILE A 32 13.18 -8.04 -14.45
C ILE A 32 13.84 -8.80 -13.31
N THR A 33 14.26 -10.03 -13.58
CA THR A 33 14.85 -10.94 -12.58
C THR A 33 16.33 -10.61 -12.28
N ASN A 34 16.99 -9.92 -13.19
CA ASN A 34 18.38 -9.51 -13.03
C ASN A 34 18.54 -8.02 -13.38
N PRO A 35 18.15 -7.12 -12.47
CA PRO A 35 18.22 -5.68 -12.74
C PRO A 35 19.67 -5.23 -12.88
N SER A 36 19.94 -4.42 -13.90
CA SER A 36 21.23 -3.77 -14.05
C SER A 36 21.44 -2.71 -12.96
N ALA A 37 22.69 -2.30 -12.70
CA ALA A 37 23.06 -1.27 -11.73
C ALA A 37 22.37 0.10 -11.95
N ARG A 38 21.67 0.27 -13.06
CA ARG A 38 20.85 1.45 -13.37
C ARG A 38 19.60 1.54 -12.51
N TYR A 39 19.15 0.42 -11.98
CA TYR A 39 17.99 0.32 -11.09
C TYR A 39 18.53 0.15 -9.67
N ASP A 40 18.21 1.09 -8.81
CA ASP A 40 18.53 1.01 -7.38
C ASP A 40 17.77 -0.18 -6.79
N ALA A 41 18.40 -1.34 -6.76
CA ALA A 41 17.80 -2.58 -6.30
C ALA A 41 18.06 -2.74 -4.79
N GLU A 42 17.31 -2.03 -3.98
CA GLU A 42 17.14 -2.37 -2.59
C GLU A 42 16.31 -3.66 -2.48
N GLY A 43 16.95 -4.80 -2.57
CA GLY A 43 16.37 -6.12 -2.37
C GLY A 43 16.61 -7.08 -3.53
N GLY A 44 17.23 -8.23 -3.25
CA GLY A 44 17.64 -9.26 -4.21
C GLY A 44 16.52 -10.04 -4.90
N GLY A 45 15.32 -9.50 -5.07
CA GLY A 45 14.14 -10.22 -5.56
C GLY A 45 13.68 -9.87 -6.98
N GLY A 46 14.41 -9.03 -7.71
CA GLY A 46 13.97 -8.56 -9.03
C GLY A 46 13.08 -7.32 -8.99
N ILE A 47 12.74 -6.81 -10.14
CA ILE A 47 11.94 -5.59 -10.31
C ILE A 47 10.73 -5.88 -11.17
N ILE A 48 9.57 -5.39 -10.75
CA ILE A 48 8.37 -5.36 -11.59
C ILE A 48 8.28 -3.96 -12.20
N ASN A 49 8.26 -3.90 -13.53
CA ASN A 49 8.03 -2.69 -14.29
C ASN A 49 6.67 -2.75 -14.98
N ILE A 50 5.80 -1.82 -14.64
CA ILE A 50 4.48 -1.69 -15.26
C ILE A 50 4.63 -0.68 -16.38
N VAL A 51 4.42 -1.13 -17.61
CA VAL A 51 4.40 -0.25 -18.77
C VAL A 51 2.96 0.21 -19.00
N ILE A 52 2.76 1.49 -18.92
CA ILE A 52 1.45 2.09 -19.15
C ILE A 52 1.26 2.30 -20.64
N ARG A 53 0.07 1.95 -21.13
CA ARG A 53 -0.32 2.17 -22.51
C ARG A 53 -0.19 3.65 -22.85
N LYS A 54 0.76 3.96 -23.70
CA LYS A 54 0.94 5.31 -24.20
C LYS A 54 -0.21 5.61 -25.15
N GLY A 55 -1.23 6.28 -24.64
CA GLY A 55 -2.27 6.83 -25.51
C GLY A 55 -1.60 7.73 -26.54
N LYS A 56 -1.92 7.54 -27.81
CA LYS A 56 -1.44 8.38 -28.92
C LYS A 56 -1.98 9.80 -28.85
N ALA A 57 -2.86 10.11 -27.91
CA ALA A 57 -3.54 11.38 -27.85
C ALA A 57 -2.81 12.35 -26.92
N ASN A 58 -2.26 13.41 -27.49
CA ASN A 58 -2.10 14.65 -26.80
C ASN A 58 -3.47 15.06 -26.25
N GLY A 59 -3.54 15.51 -25.00
CA GLY A 59 -4.83 15.86 -24.41
C GLY A 59 -4.85 15.72 -22.89
N LEU A 60 -6.03 15.89 -22.37
CA LEU A 60 -6.33 15.72 -20.94
C LEU A 60 -6.91 14.31 -20.76
N ASN A 61 -6.28 13.53 -19.89
CA ASN A 61 -6.73 12.21 -19.47
C ASN A 61 -6.84 12.19 -17.95
N GLY A 62 -7.80 11.44 -17.43
CA GLY A 62 -7.94 11.29 -15.99
C GLY A 62 -8.81 10.11 -15.64
N SER A 63 -8.70 9.68 -14.39
CA SER A 63 -9.55 8.66 -13.81
C SER A 63 -9.85 8.98 -12.35
N ILE A 64 -11.02 8.57 -11.92
CA ILE A 64 -11.42 8.62 -10.51
C ILE A 64 -11.75 7.19 -10.11
N MET A 65 -11.22 6.75 -8.98
CA MET A 65 -11.51 5.45 -8.40
C MET A 65 -12.07 5.66 -7.01
N VAL A 66 -13.15 4.95 -6.71
CA VAL A 66 -13.75 4.89 -5.39
C VAL A 66 -13.82 3.42 -5.00
N ASN A 67 -13.43 3.11 -3.79
CA ASN A 67 -13.54 1.77 -3.22
C ASN A 67 -14.20 1.83 -1.85
N ALA A 68 -15.02 0.82 -1.56
CA ALA A 68 -15.61 0.58 -0.27
C ALA A 68 -15.60 -0.91 0.01
N GLY A 69 -15.53 -1.30 1.27
CA GLY A 69 -15.46 -2.70 1.67
C GLY A 69 -15.75 -2.94 3.14
N ASP A 70 -15.90 -4.21 3.47
CA ASP A 70 -16.08 -4.73 4.82
C ASP A 70 -14.89 -5.67 5.14
N PRO A 71 -14.20 -5.55 6.29
CA PRO A 71 -14.34 -4.50 7.32
C PRO A 71 -14.16 -3.09 6.77
N GLU A 72 -14.66 -2.08 7.49
CA GLU A 72 -14.72 -0.68 7.05
C GLU A 72 -13.48 -0.25 6.26
N THR A 73 -13.65 -0.15 4.96
CA THR A 73 -12.62 0.26 4.01
C THR A 73 -13.22 1.26 3.06
N TYR A 74 -12.66 2.46 3.01
CA TYR A 74 -13.09 3.52 2.10
C TYR A 74 -11.87 4.14 1.45
N GLY A 75 -11.95 4.34 0.16
CA GLY A 75 -10.89 5.00 -0.57
C GLY A 75 -11.42 5.78 -1.73
N VAL A 76 -10.73 6.88 -2.02
CA VAL A 76 -10.95 7.67 -3.22
C VAL A 76 -9.58 8.07 -3.77
N SER A 77 -9.41 7.90 -5.07
CA SER A 77 -8.24 8.41 -5.76
C SER A 77 -8.63 9.05 -7.08
N ALA A 78 -7.87 10.04 -7.48
CA ALA A 78 -8.02 10.72 -8.76
C ALA A 78 -6.64 10.86 -9.40
N ASN A 79 -6.58 10.54 -10.70
CA ASN A 79 -5.43 10.75 -11.54
C ASN A 79 -5.80 11.75 -12.61
N LEU A 80 -4.93 12.71 -12.87
CA LEU A 80 -5.07 13.67 -13.94
C LEU A 80 -3.75 13.77 -14.69
N ASN A 81 -3.81 13.70 -16.01
CA ASN A 81 -2.66 13.81 -16.88
C ASN A 81 -3.00 14.69 -18.06
N LYS A 82 -2.18 15.72 -18.31
CA LYS A 82 -2.26 16.57 -19.49
C LYS A 82 -0.96 16.46 -20.28
N LYS A 83 -1.05 15.83 -21.44
CA LYS A 83 0.09 15.59 -22.32
C LYS A 83 0.00 16.45 -23.58
N THR A 84 1.13 17.04 -23.95
CA THR A 84 1.39 17.70 -25.21
C THR A 84 2.69 17.17 -25.81
N ASP A 85 3.07 17.64 -27.00
CA ASP A 85 4.35 17.24 -27.61
C ASP A 85 5.56 17.70 -26.78
N ASN A 86 5.45 18.83 -26.08
CA ASN A 86 6.56 19.45 -25.35
C ASN A 86 6.55 19.16 -23.86
N PHE A 87 5.41 18.88 -23.27
CA PHE A 87 5.30 18.63 -21.83
C PHE A 87 4.21 17.61 -21.50
N ASN A 88 4.36 17.02 -20.32
CA ASN A 88 3.38 16.16 -19.70
C ASN A 88 3.22 16.57 -18.23
N LEU A 89 2.05 17.05 -17.84
CA LEU A 89 1.70 17.32 -16.45
C LEU A 89 0.94 16.12 -15.90
N PHE A 90 1.31 15.67 -14.72
CA PHE A 90 0.62 14.55 -14.06
C PHE A 90 0.34 14.86 -12.59
N SER A 91 -0.79 14.41 -12.12
CA SER A 91 -1.21 14.51 -10.73
C SER A 91 -1.90 13.24 -10.29
N ASN A 92 -1.62 12.84 -9.06
CA ASN A 92 -2.33 11.77 -8.38
C ASN A 92 -2.67 12.25 -6.98
N ILE A 93 -3.93 12.11 -6.60
CA ILE A 93 -4.43 12.41 -5.25
C ILE A 93 -5.16 11.19 -4.75
N GLY A 94 -4.88 10.75 -3.53
CA GLY A 94 -5.53 9.60 -2.95
C GLY A 94 -5.77 9.76 -1.46
N TYR A 95 -6.91 9.25 -1.01
CA TYR A 95 -7.24 9.06 0.39
C TYR A 95 -7.72 7.63 0.60
N ASN A 96 -7.24 7.02 1.66
CA ASN A 96 -7.67 5.70 2.08
C ASN A 96 -7.92 5.67 3.59
N TYR A 97 -8.96 4.96 3.96
CA TYR A 97 -9.34 4.61 5.32
C TYR A 97 -9.57 3.11 5.37
N ARG A 98 -9.01 2.44 6.35
CA ARG A 98 -9.16 1.01 6.53
C ARG A 98 -9.14 0.64 7.99
N THR A 99 -10.12 -0.15 8.42
CA THR A 99 -10.12 -0.91 9.67
C THR A 99 -9.70 -2.35 9.40
N ASN A 100 -8.90 -2.91 10.29
CA ASN A 100 -8.49 -4.32 10.21
C ASN A 100 -8.64 -4.94 11.59
N PRO A 101 -9.85 -5.43 11.93
CA PRO A 101 -10.11 -6.06 13.22
C PRO A 101 -9.32 -7.35 13.37
N GLY A 102 -8.84 -7.60 14.56
CA GLY A 102 -8.11 -8.81 14.91
C GLY A 102 -8.56 -9.36 16.27
N ASN A 103 -8.51 -10.69 16.39
CA ASN A 103 -8.80 -11.40 17.62
C ASN A 103 -7.67 -12.37 17.95
N THR A 104 -7.29 -12.39 19.21
CA THR A 104 -6.33 -13.38 19.72
C THR A 104 -6.91 -14.07 20.94
N LYS A 105 -6.76 -15.37 21.01
CA LYS A 105 -7.14 -16.20 22.16
C LYS A 105 -5.91 -16.98 22.59
N VAL A 106 -5.57 -16.86 23.88
CA VAL A 106 -4.52 -17.66 24.49
C VAL A 106 -5.14 -18.36 25.69
N ASP A 107 -5.03 -19.67 25.75
CA ASP A 107 -5.42 -20.48 26.87
C ASP A 107 -4.16 -21.17 27.39
N ALA A 108 -3.73 -20.83 28.61
CA ALA A 108 -2.50 -21.28 29.21
C ALA A 108 -2.78 -22.03 30.52
N GLU A 109 -2.14 -23.19 30.69
CA GLU A 109 -2.11 -23.97 31.91
C GLU A 109 -0.72 -23.85 32.54
N TYR A 110 -0.69 -23.55 33.81
CA TYR A 110 0.54 -23.44 34.61
C TYR A 110 0.64 -24.60 35.59
N PHE A 111 1.82 -25.18 35.70
CA PHE A 111 2.10 -26.30 36.55
C PHE A 111 2.97 -25.97 37.76
N ASN A 112 2.76 -26.63 38.88
CA ASN A 112 3.64 -26.62 40.01
C ASN A 112 4.89 -27.49 39.74
N SER A 113 5.90 -27.40 40.62
CA SER A 113 7.14 -28.17 40.49
C SER A 113 6.93 -29.71 40.57
N ASP A 114 5.82 -30.17 41.17
CA ASP A 114 5.43 -31.57 41.29
C ASP A 114 4.62 -32.06 40.05
N GLY A 115 4.41 -31.22 39.05
CA GLY A 115 3.65 -31.53 37.84
C GLY A 115 2.13 -31.39 38.00
N SER A 116 1.62 -31.00 39.16
CA SER A 116 0.19 -30.71 39.34
C SER A 116 -0.17 -29.35 38.73
N THR A 117 -1.42 -29.22 38.26
CA THR A 117 -1.92 -27.95 37.73
C THR A 117 -1.98 -26.90 38.83
N SER A 118 -1.39 -25.76 38.60
CA SER A 118 -1.38 -24.61 39.51
C SER A 118 -2.58 -23.69 39.23
N ARG A 119 -2.73 -23.27 37.97
CA ARG A 119 -3.77 -22.34 37.55
C ARG A 119 -3.94 -22.36 36.05
N PHE A 120 -5.07 -21.83 35.57
CA PHE A 120 -5.32 -21.51 34.17
C PHE A 120 -5.41 -20.02 33.98
N ILE A 121 -4.90 -19.52 32.87
CA ILE A 121 -5.05 -18.14 32.45
C ILE A 121 -5.57 -18.14 31.01
N ASN A 122 -6.73 -17.54 30.80
CA ASN A 122 -7.28 -17.32 29.49
C ASN A 122 -7.18 -15.84 29.14
N GLU A 123 -6.49 -15.53 28.05
CA GLU A 123 -6.40 -14.18 27.49
C GLU A 123 -7.31 -14.10 26.27
N ARG A 124 -8.09 -13.06 26.23
CA ARG A 124 -8.93 -12.71 25.07
C ARG A 124 -8.56 -11.28 24.69
N ARG A 125 -8.07 -11.13 23.48
CA ARG A 125 -7.66 -9.83 22.95
C ARG A 125 -8.43 -9.53 21.68
N THR A 126 -9.01 -8.34 21.62
CA THR A 126 -9.58 -7.76 20.42
C THR A 126 -8.82 -6.50 20.08
N ASN A 127 -8.50 -6.31 18.81
CA ASN A 127 -7.87 -5.10 18.35
C ASN A 127 -8.54 -4.62 17.05
N ASP A 128 -8.73 -3.30 16.96
CA ASP A 128 -9.24 -2.63 15.77
C ASP A 128 -8.17 -1.72 15.21
N ARG A 129 -7.37 -2.27 14.30
CA ARG A 129 -6.30 -1.51 13.66
C ARG A 129 -6.88 -0.56 12.63
N LEU A 130 -6.74 0.72 12.89
CA LEU A 130 -7.16 1.78 11.99
C LEU A 130 -5.95 2.32 11.22
N SER A 131 -6.09 2.44 9.92
CA SER A 131 -5.12 3.09 9.05
C SER A 131 -5.80 4.13 8.17
N LYS A 132 -5.26 5.35 8.21
CA LYS A 132 -5.69 6.47 7.36
C LYS A 132 -4.49 6.95 6.57
N GLY A 133 -4.66 7.12 5.26
CA GLY A 133 -3.60 7.60 4.39
C GLY A 133 -4.10 8.68 3.46
N PHE A 134 -3.29 9.72 3.27
CA PHE A 134 -3.49 10.75 2.27
C PHE A 134 -2.19 10.89 1.48
N ASN A 135 -2.30 10.89 0.17
CA ASN A 135 -1.16 11.10 -0.72
C ASN A 135 -1.53 12.07 -1.84
N VAL A 136 -0.57 12.92 -2.17
CA VAL A 136 -0.60 13.78 -3.35
C VAL A 136 0.73 13.63 -4.05
N ASN A 137 0.67 13.40 -5.35
CA ASN A 137 1.82 13.46 -6.24
C ASN A 137 1.47 14.41 -7.37
N PHE A 138 2.34 15.34 -7.65
CA PHE A 138 2.22 16.27 -8.76
C PHE A 138 3.58 16.42 -9.44
N GLY A 139 3.59 16.37 -10.76
CA GLY A 139 4.85 16.49 -11.49
C GLY A 139 4.66 16.93 -12.93
N ALA A 140 5.80 17.23 -13.53
CA ALA A 140 5.91 17.64 -14.92
C ALA A 140 7.10 16.96 -15.60
N ASP A 141 6.87 16.47 -16.81
CA ASP A 141 7.92 16.07 -17.75
C ASP A 141 8.03 17.17 -18.80
N LEU A 142 9.24 17.69 -19.04
CA LEU A 142 9.54 18.64 -20.10
C LEU A 142 10.47 17.97 -21.11
N ASN A 143 10.04 17.89 -22.35
CA ASN A 143 10.84 17.36 -23.45
C ASN A 143 11.79 18.43 -23.93
N ILE A 144 13.06 18.42 -23.45
CA ILE A 144 14.08 19.41 -23.82
C ILE A 144 14.56 19.13 -25.25
N THR A 145 14.72 17.87 -25.58
CA THR A 145 15.05 17.41 -26.94
C THR A 145 14.24 16.16 -27.27
N LYS A 146 14.33 15.64 -28.50
CA LYS A 146 13.70 14.37 -28.88
C LYS A 146 14.17 13.15 -28.07
N SER A 147 15.35 13.25 -27.45
CA SER A 147 15.97 12.18 -26.66
C SER A 147 16.18 12.53 -25.18
N ALA A 148 15.87 13.74 -24.76
CA ALA A 148 16.06 14.19 -23.37
C ALA A 148 14.77 14.77 -22.80
N THR A 149 14.37 14.22 -21.66
CA THR A 149 13.21 14.69 -20.89
C THR A 149 13.69 15.06 -19.49
N TRP A 150 13.30 16.23 -19.03
CA TRP A 150 13.50 16.65 -17.64
C TRP A 150 12.22 16.44 -16.85
N THR A 151 12.31 15.67 -15.77
CA THR A 151 11.20 15.34 -14.90
C THR A 151 11.37 16.00 -13.54
N ASN A 152 10.33 16.68 -13.08
CA ASN A 152 10.20 17.15 -11.71
C ASN A 152 8.91 16.64 -11.12
N ALA A 153 8.99 16.09 -9.89
CA ALA A 153 7.81 15.68 -9.16
C ALA A 153 7.95 15.98 -7.67
N VAL A 154 6.83 16.34 -7.05
CA VAL A 154 6.69 16.54 -5.62
C VAL A 154 5.66 15.56 -5.11
N THR A 155 6.04 14.81 -4.07
CA THR A 155 5.15 13.85 -3.40
C THR A 155 4.96 14.28 -1.95
N PHE A 156 3.71 14.41 -1.54
CA PHE A 156 3.32 14.57 -0.16
C PHE A 156 2.53 13.34 0.29
N ARG A 157 2.91 12.78 1.45
CA ARG A 157 2.21 11.65 2.04
C ARG A 157 2.03 11.87 3.54
N LYS A 158 0.83 11.59 4.02
CA LYS A 158 0.52 11.58 5.45
C LYS A 158 -0.23 10.30 5.78
N ASN A 159 0.34 9.50 6.69
CA ASN A 159 -0.29 8.29 7.19
C ASN A 159 -0.51 8.43 8.70
N LYS A 160 -1.65 7.91 9.19
CA LYS A 160 -1.96 7.78 10.61
C LYS A 160 -2.46 6.36 10.86
N GLY A 161 -1.87 5.69 11.83
CA GLY A 161 -2.32 4.41 12.33
C GLY A 161 -2.71 4.52 13.81
N GLU A 162 -3.76 3.81 14.19
CA GLU A 162 -4.20 3.64 15.57
C GLU A 162 -4.45 2.15 15.79
N ASN A 163 -4.00 1.63 16.94
CA ASN A 163 -4.14 0.21 17.28
C ASN A 163 -4.70 0.11 18.69
N PRO A 164 -5.99 0.40 18.92
CA PRO A 164 -6.62 0.14 20.21
C PRO A 164 -6.68 -1.36 20.45
N ASP A 165 -6.29 -1.78 21.65
CA ASP A 165 -6.30 -3.16 22.12
C ASP A 165 -7.14 -3.25 23.38
N ASP A 166 -8.15 -4.12 23.39
CA ASP A 166 -8.86 -4.54 24.57
C ASP A 166 -8.39 -5.94 24.96
N VAL A 167 -7.84 -6.07 26.17
CA VAL A 167 -7.30 -7.33 26.67
C VAL A 167 -8.02 -7.73 27.95
N TYR A 168 -8.63 -8.89 27.93
CA TYR A 168 -9.32 -9.48 29.06
C TYR A 168 -8.56 -10.72 29.53
N PHE A 169 -8.22 -10.75 30.83
CA PHE A 169 -7.61 -11.90 31.48
C PHE A 169 -8.61 -12.54 32.43
N TYR A 170 -8.82 -13.83 32.23
CA TYR A 170 -9.60 -14.66 33.11
C TYR A 170 -8.63 -15.63 33.82
N ASN A 171 -8.56 -15.51 35.14
CA ASN A 171 -7.72 -16.35 35.95
C ASN A 171 -8.60 -17.37 36.69
N PHE A 172 -8.24 -18.62 36.59
CA PHE A 172 -8.93 -19.71 37.25
C PHE A 172 -7.96 -20.46 38.15
N ASP A 173 -8.46 -21.00 39.24
CA ASP A 173 -7.70 -21.90 40.12
C ASP A 173 -7.47 -23.30 39.45
N ASN A 174 -6.86 -24.22 40.19
CA ASN A 174 -6.60 -25.56 39.72
C ASN A 174 -7.87 -26.40 39.47
N SER A 175 -9.03 -25.92 39.91
CA SER A 175 -10.34 -26.53 39.70
C SER A 175 -11.16 -25.87 38.61
N PHE A 176 -10.56 -24.92 37.91
CA PHE A 176 -11.20 -24.14 36.84
C PHE A 176 -12.35 -23.22 37.36
N ASN A 177 -12.28 -22.73 38.59
CA ASN A 177 -13.23 -21.82 39.23
C ASN A 177 -12.75 -20.40 39.22
#